data_52a9eb95ce3a8ad6e8d37e64a024885b
#
_entry.id   52a9eb95ce3a8ad6e8d37e64a024885b
#
_cell.length_a   1.000
_cell.length_b   1.000
_cell.length_c   1.000
_cell.angle_alpha   90.00
_cell.angle_beta   90.00
_cell.angle_gamma   90.00
#
_symmetry.space_group_name_H-M   'P 1'
#
loop_
_entity.id
_entity.type
_entity.pdbx_description
1 polymer ?
#
loop_
_entity_poly.entity_id
_entity_poly.type
_entity_poly.pdbx_seq_one_letter_code
_entity_poly.pdbx_strand_id
1 'polypeptide(L)'
;MKKLFTLFGLGACLLVTSCSNEISSDERIQNFDTKGLTSFSTSSATKPASHLLTAGEYTGSRVDFYWTAGDRLWINNGGLLQDSINDIGKQLIGGKIGTTDAQFFFPGNYSKPSYIVRYTGKNSTSADRITIKAEQRQEEANKALQLGESGDCGVATARRTPEGKYKFTLEHKAAYLTFLPYYSKEFSPDVKLTQIKVTADKAIAGTYAFDDNGIKMSSATNTAKSITLTLKDGGQNGFELPTSPKKERNAAIMVLAPGTYATFTIEYTLYDITTKVGGTVSKTYKNLTLKVGGNKLVKADLGVAYYDSKYYTWDAKQDYWYQHENAQPFVVNVTGTGYPTESDDNRWYNPVAFPAKATNTAKNCPNANEAFWYAKEGQPHWDDKTIWCTRKHLYVGGLWLKKKEKISNFSSSKDPNGVDRTQVKPTSPTDPYYTNNNVIKARPTNVEDYFFLPALGSYASGRFLGFQDHGDYWTSTPSPFAVSPYGTTTSYGLTFSRSYVQLGSGIERKNGARLWTTE
;
A
#
# COMPACT_ATOMS: atom_id res chain seq x y z
N MET A 1 28.41 -53.60 -36.47
CA MET A 1 27.83 -54.03 -37.77
C MET A 1 26.73 -53.04 -38.19
N LYS A 2 27.03 -52.29 -39.24
CA LYS A 2 26.19 -51.96 -40.39
C LYS A 2 24.76 -51.45 -40.04
N LYS A 3 24.20 -50.33 -40.55
CA LYS A 3 24.43 -49.59 -41.82
C LYS A 3 23.90 -48.18 -41.71
N LEU A 4 24.63 -47.27 -42.25
CA LEU A 4 24.38 -45.99 -42.84
C LEU A 4 23.20 -46.03 -43.84
N PHE A 5 22.27 -45.05 -43.78
CA PHE A 5 21.50 -44.61 -44.95
C PHE A 5 21.33 -43.11 -44.89
N THR A 6 22.04 -42.49 -45.82
CA THR A 6 21.90 -41.10 -46.22
C THR A 6 20.76 -41.00 -47.20
N LEU A 7 19.82 -40.04 -47.02
CA LEU A 7 18.94 -39.61 -48.10
C LEU A 7 18.88 -38.07 -48.13
N PHE A 8 19.38 -37.53 -49.24
CA PHE A 8 19.27 -36.14 -49.64
C PHE A 8 17.79 -35.85 -50.00
N GLY A 9 17.24 -34.80 -49.43
CA GLY A 9 15.94 -34.24 -49.80
C GLY A 9 16.07 -32.72 -49.97
N LEU A 10 15.92 -32.26 -51.19
CA LEU A 10 15.99 -30.89 -51.65
C LEU A 10 14.94 -30.04 -50.91
N GLY A 11 15.37 -29.01 -50.20
CA GLY A 11 14.51 -28.06 -49.58
C GLY A 11 14.03 -26.98 -50.56
N ALA A 12 12.74 -26.86 -50.72
CA ALA A 12 12.11 -25.68 -51.32
C ALA A 12 11.88 -24.65 -50.22
N CYS A 13 12.61 -23.54 -50.23
CA CYS A 13 12.32 -22.35 -49.46
C CYS A 13 11.00 -21.74 -49.93
N LEU A 14 9.91 -22.02 -49.22
CA LEU A 14 8.70 -21.20 -49.28
C LEU A 14 8.93 -19.96 -48.43
N LEU A 15 9.21 -18.85 -49.08
CA LEU A 15 9.10 -17.50 -48.54
C LEU A 15 7.60 -17.27 -48.25
N VAL A 16 7.19 -17.51 -47.01
CA VAL A 16 5.89 -17.04 -46.53
C VAL A 16 6.05 -15.54 -46.28
N THR A 17 5.69 -14.74 -47.29
CA THR A 17 5.38 -13.33 -47.05
C THR A 17 4.15 -13.28 -46.15
N SER A 18 4.39 -13.06 -44.86
CA SER A 18 3.33 -12.68 -43.96
C SER A 18 2.87 -11.27 -44.35
N CYS A 19 1.88 -11.22 -45.24
CA CYS A 19 1.02 -10.05 -45.33
C CYS A 19 0.27 -9.98 -44.01
N SER A 20 0.65 -9.09 -43.11
CA SER A 20 -0.23 -8.61 -42.07
C SER A 20 -1.35 -7.84 -42.77
N ASN A 21 -2.43 -8.55 -43.13
CA ASN A 21 -3.68 -7.89 -43.44
C ASN A 21 -4.13 -7.21 -42.14
N GLU A 22 -3.82 -5.94 -42.00
CA GLU A 22 -4.62 -5.08 -41.12
C GLU A 22 -6.03 -5.10 -41.70
N ILE A 23 -6.93 -5.86 -41.06
CA ILE A 23 -8.35 -5.85 -41.41
C ILE A 23 -8.80 -4.40 -41.27
N SER A 24 -9.20 -3.79 -42.38
CA SER A 24 -9.66 -2.42 -42.42
C SER A 24 -10.87 -2.27 -41.48
N SER A 25 -11.07 -1.07 -40.90
CA SER A 25 -12.22 -0.81 -40.04
C SER A 25 -13.55 -1.15 -40.73
N ASP A 26 -13.60 -1.13 -42.02
CA ASP A 26 -14.79 -1.44 -42.82
C ASP A 26 -15.10 -2.96 -42.90
N GLU A 27 -14.10 -3.86 -42.82
CA GLU A 27 -14.34 -5.32 -42.76
C GLU A 27 -14.92 -5.78 -41.40
N ARG A 28 -14.72 -5.01 -40.33
CA ARG A 28 -15.21 -5.34 -38.98
C ARG A 28 -16.73 -5.15 -38.82
N ILE A 29 -17.39 -4.49 -39.76
CA ILE A 29 -18.80 -4.08 -39.70
C ILE A 29 -19.69 -4.95 -40.61
N GLN A 30 -19.13 -5.91 -41.35
CA GLN A 30 -19.85 -6.72 -42.36
C GLN A 30 -21.10 -7.45 -41.86
N ASN A 31 -21.35 -7.56 -40.56
CA ASN A 31 -22.54 -8.19 -39.99
C ASN A 31 -23.54 -7.20 -39.35
N PHE A 32 -23.36 -5.88 -39.56
CA PHE A 32 -24.27 -4.86 -39.02
C PHE A 32 -24.89 -4.09 -40.20
N ASP A 33 -26.21 -4.17 -40.33
CA ASP A 33 -26.92 -3.40 -41.37
C ASP A 33 -26.83 -1.90 -41.05
N THR A 34 -26.05 -1.18 -41.85
CA THR A 34 -25.82 0.27 -41.71
C THR A 34 -26.71 1.12 -42.63
N LYS A 35 -27.66 0.48 -43.37
CA LYS A 35 -28.57 1.19 -44.28
C LYS A 35 -29.44 2.19 -43.50
N GLY A 36 -29.42 3.45 -43.93
CA GLY A 36 -30.18 4.53 -43.27
C GLY A 36 -29.56 5.03 -41.97
N LEU A 37 -28.32 4.67 -41.67
CA LEU A 37 -27.58 5.11 -40.49
C LEU A 37 -26.45 6.09 -40.84
N THR A 38 -26.21 7.06 -39.99
CA THR A 38 -25.06 7.93 -40.06
C THR A 38 -23.98 7.47 -39.08
N SER A 39 -22.73 7.37 -39.57
CA SER A 39 -21.59 6.91 -38.78
C SER A 39 -20.84 8.07 -38.12
N PHE A 40 -20.55 7.89 -36.84
CA PHE A 40 -19.69 8.75 -36.02
C PHE A 40 -18.51 7.91 -35.52
N SER A 41 -17.30 8.25 -35.92
CA SER A 41 -16.11 7.48 -35.58
C SER A 41 -15.09 8.31 -34.84
N THR A 42 -14.31 7.64 -33.99
CA THR A 42 -13.16 8.27 -33.37
C THR A 42 -12.12 8.62 -34.42
N SER A 43 -11.45 9.74 -34.30
CA SER A 43 -10.26 10.04 -35.11
C SER A 43 -9.07 9.38 -34.42
N SER A 44 -8.38 8.46 -35.11
CA SER A 44 -7.06 8.04 -34.70
C SER A 44 -6.13 9.24 -34.89
N ALA A 45 -5.77 9.90 -33.81
CA ALA A 45 -4.80 10.98 -33.89
C ALA A 45 -3.40 10.38 -33.99
N THR A 46 -2.70 10.72 -35.05
CA THR A 46 -1.29 10.39 -35.29
C THR A 46 -0.30 11.15 -34.40
N LYS A 47 -0.76 11.72 -33.27
CA LYS A 47 0.08 12.36 -32.24
C LYS A 47 -0.43 12.05 -30.84
N PRO A 48 0.49 11.89 -29.86
CA PRO A 48 0.14 11.52 -28.49
C PRO A 48 -0.40 12.74 -27.73
N ALA A 49 -1.69 12.99 -27.86
CA ALA A 49 -2.40 13.94 -27.02
C ALA A 49 -3.61 13.21 -26.46
N SER A 50 -3.73 13.22 -25.13
CA SER A 50 -4.94 12.90 -24.31
C SER A 50 -6.11 12.30 -25.11
N HIS A 51 -6.17 11.00 -25.30
CA HIS A 51 -7.23 10.35 -26.07
C HIS A 51 -7.91 9.25 -25.29
N LEU A 52 -9.14 9.49 -25.03
CA LEU A 52 -10.35 8.78 -25.42
C LEU A 52 -10.41 7.35 -24.97
N LEU A 53 -11.25 7.04 -23.92
CA LEU A 53 -11.87 5.74 -23.91
C LEU A 53 -12.14 5.25 -22.46
N THR A 54 -13.00 4.34 -22.24
CA THR A 54 -13.68 4.02 -20.99
C THR A 54 -13.03 2.93 -20.15
N ALA A 55 -11.94 2.34 -20.67
CA ALA A 55 -10.96 1.56 -19.94
C ALA A 55 -9.62 2.30 -20.05
N GLY A 56 -8.78 2.22 -19.01
CA GLY A 56 -7.54 3.00 -18.97
C GLY A 56 -6.30 2.18 -18.66
N GLU A 57 -5.21 2.54 -19.30
CA GLU A 57 -3.86 2.06 -19.00
C GLU A 57 -2.92 3.24 -18.77
N TYR A 58 -2.19 3.23 -17.65
CA TYR A 58 -1.17 4.23 -17.39
C TYR A 58 0.11 3.90 -18.16
N THR A 59 0.51 4.78 -19.07
CA THR A 59 1.67 4.58 -19.96
C THR A 59 3.02 4.90 -19.30
N GLY A 60 3.03 5.59 -18.16
CA GLY A 60 4.19 6.16 -17.50
C GLY A 60 4.14 7.69 -17.46
N SER A 61 3.37 8.32 -18.33
CA SER A 61 3.18 9.78 -18.41
C SER A 61 1.72 10.20 -18.40
N ARG A 62 0.82 9.39 -18.94
CA ARG A 62 -0.62 9.66 -19.04
C ARG A 62 -1.40 8.35 -18.91
N VAL A 63 -2.73 8.45 -18.83
CA VAL A 63 -3.65 7.33 -19.02
C VAL A 63 -4.07 7.32 -20.49
N ASP A 64 -3.85 6.21 -21.19
CA ASP A 64 -4.46 5.93 -22.48
C ASP A 64 -5.75 5.17 -22.24
N PHE A 65 -6.82 5.59 -22.90
CA PHE A 65 -8.15 5.04 -22.69
C PHE A 65 -8.60 4.21 -23.92
N TYR A 66 -9.53 3.24 -23.73
CA TYR A 66 -10.00 2.31 -24.75
C TYR A 66 -11.52 2.13 -24.67
N TRP A 67 -12.23 2.17 -25.81
CA TRP A 67 -13.64 1.80 -25.89
C TRP A 67 -13.81 0.32 -25.61
N THR A 68 -14.84 -0.02 -24.84
CA THR A 68 -15.14 -1.39 -24.43
C THR A 68 -16.58 -1.78 -24.75
N ALA A 69 -16.92 -3.07 -24.60
CA ALA A 69 -18.30 -3.51 -24.73
C ALA A 69 -19.20 -2.76 -23.74
N GLY A 70 -20.39 -2.36 -24.20
CA GLY A 70 -21.35 -1.57 -23.43
C GLY A 70 -21.19 -0.06 -23.56
N ASP A 71 -20.16 0.43 -24.25
CA ASP A 71 -20.00 1.87 -24.51
C ASP A 71 -20.90 2.34 -25.65
N ARG A 72 -21.62 3.45 -25.39
CA ARG A 72 -22.52 4.11 -26.32
C ARG A 72 -22.26 5.62 -26.29
N LEU A 73 -22.72 6.31 -27.34
CA LEU A 73 -22.70 7.76 -27.41
C LEU A 73 -24.13 8.32 -27.50
N TRP A 74 -24.26 9.56 -27.08
CA TRP A 74 -25.45 10.36 -27.24
C TRP A 74 -25.16 11.55 -28.15
N ILE A 75 -26.11 11.85 -29.05
CA ILE A 75 -26.05 13.03 -29.93
C ILE A 75 -27.17 13.99 -29.58
N ASN A 76 -26.82 15.27 -29.48
CA ASN A 76 -27.78 16.36 -29.43
C ASN A 76 -28.12 16.80 -30.87
N ASN A 77 -29.28 16.38 -31.38
CA ASN A 77 -29.77 16.72 -32.70
C ASN A 77 -30.89 17.76 -32.62
N GLY A 78 -30.57 18.94 -32.02
CA GLY A 78 -31.49 20.06 -32.02
C GLY A 78 -32.65 19.96 -31.01
N GLY A 79 -32.45 19.33 -29.87
CA GLY A 79 -33.40 19.23 -28.76
C GLY A 79 -33.72 17.81 -28.31
N LEU A 80 -33.48 16.81 -29.15
CA LEU A 80 -33.57 15.39 -28.79
C LEU A 80 -32.16 14.83 -28.59
N LEU A 81 -31.94 14.22 -27.42
CA LEU A 81 -30.75 13.45 -27.13
C LEU A 81 -31.01 12.00 -27.53
N GLN A 82 -30.29 11.54 -28.56
CA GLN A 82 -30.42 10.19 -29.12
C GLN A 82 -29.18 9.38 -28.85
N ASP A 83 -29.33 8.14 -28.38
CA ASP A 83 -28.22 7.21 -28.22
C ASP A 83 -27.86 6.49 -29.52
N SER A 84 -26.62 5.97 -29.58
CA SER A 84 -26.20 5.10 -30.67
C SER A 84 -26.93 3.76 -30.58
N ILE A 85 -27.33 3.21 -31.73
CA ILE A 85 -28.05 1.93 -31.79
C ILE A 85 -27.15 0.72 -31.56
N ASN A 86 -25.84 0.90 -31.60
CA ASN A 86 -24.85 -0.13 -31.31
C ASN A 86 -24.02 0.25 -30.08
N ASP A 87 -23.50 -0.78 -29.42
CA ASP A 87 -22.36 -0.65 -28.52
C ASP A 87 -21.08 -1.12 -29.22
N ILE A 88 -19.95 -0.93 -28.56
CA ILE A 88 -18.64 -1.29 -29.12
C ILE A 88 -18.34 -2.80 -29.06
N GLY A 89 -19.08 -3.59 -28.27
CA GLY A 89 -18.82 -5.01 -28.08
C GLY A 89 -18.71 -5.81 -29.38
N LYS A 90 -19.56 -5.51 -30.37
CA LYS A 90 -19.53 -6.19 -31.68
C LYS A 90 -18.32 -5.83 -32.56
N GLN A 91 -17.61 -4.76 -32.24
CA GLN A 91 -16.38 -4.33 -32.95
C GLN A 91 -15.11 -4.91 -32.32
N LEU A 92 -15.20 -5.57 -31.16
CA LEU A 92 -14.09 -6.19 -30.48
C LEU A 92 -13.88 -7.62 -30.99
N ILE A 93 -13.06 -7.79 -32.03
CA ILE A 93 -12.79 -9.09 -32.68
C ILE A 93 -11.49 -9.68 -32.11
N GLY A 94 -11.40 -11.02 -32.09
CA GLY A 94 -10.18 -11.74 -31.73
C GLY A 94 -9.81 -11.67 -30.24
N GLY A 95 -10.80 -11.59 -29.35
CA GLY A 95 -10.56 -11.55 -27.89
C GLY A 95 -10.08 -10.22 -27.36
N LYS A 96 -10.13 -9.15 -28.16
CA LYS A 96 -9.79 -7.79 -27.69
C LYS A 96 -10.81 -7.31 -26.65
N ILE A 97 -10.33 -6.73 -25.57
CA ILE A 97 -11.16 -6.17 -24.50
C ILE A 97 -11.49 -4.69 -24.71
N GLY A 98 -10.78 -4.02 -25.65
CA GLY A 98 -10.98 -2.61 -26.00
C GLY A 98 -10.37 -2.23 -27.33
N THR A 99 -10.78 -1.07 -27.85
CA THR A 99 -10.26 -0.50 -29.13
C THR A 99 -10.12 1.01 -29.03
N THR A 100 -9.15 1.55 -29.75
CA THR A 100 -9.01 3.01 -29.99
C THR A 100 -9.91 3.48 -31.14
N ASP A 101 -10.19 2.59 -32.10
CA ASP A 101 -10.99 2.88 -33.28
C ASP A 101 -12.42 2.36 -33.05
N ALA A 102 -13.35 3.26 -32.78
CA ALA A 102 -14.74 2.95 -32.52
C ALA A 102 -15.65 3.66 -33.50
N GLN A 103 -16.70 2.98 -33.94
CA GLN A 103 -17.75 3.54 -34.77
C GLN A 103 -19.11 3.41 -34.10
N PHE A 104 -19.80 4.51 -34.03
CA PHE A 104 -21.15 4.62 -33.45
C PHE A 104 -22.13 5.00 -34.57
N PHE A 105 -23.29 4.36 -34.58
CA PHE A 105 -24.31 4.53 -35.62
C PHE A 105 -25.58 5.10 -35.03
N PHE A 106 -26.11 6.11 -35.73
CA PHE A 106 -27.33 6.78 -35.35
C PHE A 106 -28.33 6.75 -36.51
N PRO A 107 -29.61 6.45 -36.25
CA PRO A 107 -30.64 6.46 -37.30
C PRO A 107 -30.95 7.88 -37.74
N GLY A 108 -31.26 8.02 -39.04
CA GLY A 108 -31.59 9.28 -39.66
C GLY A 108 -30.44 9.94 -40.43
N ASN A 109 -30.77 11.09 -41.01
CA ASN A 109 -29.83 11.86 -41.84
C ASN A 109 -29.30 13.06 -41.05
N TYR A 110 -27.98 13.07 -40.86
CA TYR A 110 -27.23 14.13 -40.20
C TYR A 110 -26.55 14.98 -41.28
N SER A 111 -26.95 16.26 -41.42
CA SER A 111 -26.45 17.14 -42.49
C SER A 111 -25.66 18.34 -42.00
N LYS A 112 -25.71 18.70 -40.71
CA LYS A 112 -24.98 19.85 -40.16
C LYS A 112 -23.44 19.63 -40.24
N PRO A 113 -22.65 20.72 -40.32
CA PRO A 113 -21.17 20.59 -40.33
C PRO A 113 -20.60 19.95 -39.07
N SER A 114 -21.32 20.03 -37.95
CA SER A 114 -20.90 19.41 -36.69
C SER A 114 -22.08 19.10 -35.76
N TYR A 115 -21.86 18.16 -34.85
CA TYR A 115 -22.77 17.84 -33.74
C TYR A 115 -21.98 17.66 -32.45
N ILE A 116 -22.59 18.00 -31.32
CA ILE A 116 -22.04 17.67 -30.03
C ILE A 116 -22.41 16.24 -29.68
N VAL A 117 -21.42 15.45 -29.31
CA VAL A 117 -21.59 14.08 -28.82
C VAL A 117 -21.21 14.01 -27.34
N ARG A 118 -21.96 13.21 -26.57
CA ARG A 118 -21.73 12.98 -25.14
C ARG A 118 -21.47 11.50 -24.89
N TYR A 119 -20.55 11.23 -24.00
CA TYR A 119 -20.34 9.94 -23.36
C TYR A 119 -20.62 10.10 -21.86
N THR A 120 -21.57 9.32 -21.33
CA THR A 120 -22.04 9.44 -19.94
C THR A 120 -21.75 8.19 -19.10
N GLY A 121 -20.81 7.37 -19.55
CA GLY A 121 -20.38 6.14 -18.88
C GLY A 121 -20.86 4.89 -19.61
N LYS A 122 -20.23 3.77 -19.28
CA LYS A 122 -20.54 2.44 -19.81
C LYS A 122 -21.95 2.02 -19.34
N ASN A 123 -22.73 1.44 -20.24
CA ASN A 123 -24.12 1.03 -20.01
C ASN A 123 -25.03 2.17 -19.51
N SER A 124 -24.68 3.43 -19.76
CA SER A 124 -25.49 4.57 -19.36
C SER A 124 -26.83 4.60 -20.11
N THR A 125 -27.90 4.90 -19.39
CA THR A 125 -29.26 5.08 -19.92
C THR A 125 -29.69 6.54 -19.93
N SER A 126 -28.81 7.47 -19.61
CA SER A 126 -29.08 8.91 -19.53
C SER A 126 -28.00 9.73 -20.25
N ALA A 127 -28.44 10.65 -21.09
CA ALA A 127 -27.55 11.58 -21.80
C ALA A 127 -27.21 12.85 -21.01
N ASP A 128 -27.96 13.14 -19.93
CA ASP A 128 -27.92 14.38 -19.17
C ASP A 128 -27.50 14.19 -17.70
N ARG A 129 -27.06 12.98 -17.36
CA ARG A 129 -26.66 12.63 -15.99
C ARG A 129 -25.49 11.65 -16.00
N ILE A 130 -24.56 11.85 -15.05
CA ILE A 130 -23.46 10.91 -14.78
C ILE A 130 -23.41 10.59 -13.28
N THR A 131 -22.89 9.42 -12.95
CA THR A 131 -22.64 9.03 -11.55
C THR A 131 -21.20 8.60 -11.38
N ILE A 132 -20.44 9.35 -10.60
CA ILE A 132 -19.13 8.94 -10.11
C ILE A 132 -19.36 8.07 -8.87
N LYS A 133 -19.01 6.79 -8.94
CA LYS A 133 -19.28 5.82 -7.89
C LYS A 133 -18.32 5.99 -6.71
N ALA A 134 -18.84 5.89 -5.50
CA ALA A 134 -18.04 5.86 -4.27
C ALA A 134 -17.33 4.50 -4.07
N GLU A 135 -17.88 3.42 -4.65
CA GLU A 135 -17.27 2.10 -4.65
C GLU A 135 -16.83 1.75 -6.07
N GLN A 136 -15.53 1.52 -6.23
CA GLN A 136 -14.88 1.17 -7.50
C GLN A 136 -14.07 -0.11 -7.32
N ARG A 137 -13.81 -0.83 -8.42
CA ARG A 137 -13.06 -2.10 -8.37
C ARG A 137 -12.18 -2.23 -9.60
N GLN A 138 -10.91 -2.62 -9.41
CA GLN A 138 -9.96 -2.90 -10.48
C GLN A 138 -9.40 -4.31 -10.35
N GLU A 139 -9.49 -5.13 -11.41
CA GLU A 139 -9.11 -6.54 -11.37
C GLU A 139 -7.63 -6.78 -11.63
N GLU A 140 -7.02 -6.03 -12.54
CA GLU A 140 -5.64 -6.20 -12.94
C GLU A 140 -4.85 -4.91 -12.79
N ALA A 141 -3.61 -5.04 -12.36
CA ALA A 141 -2.69 -3.90 -12.30
C ALA A 141 -2.54 -3.26 -13.67
N ASN A 142 -2.63 -1.95 -13.71
CA ASN A 142 -2.54 -1.11 -14.91
C ASN A 142 -3.60 -1.36 -16.00
N LYS A 143 -4.65 -2.13 -15.71
CA LYS A 143 -5.80 -2.35 -16.62
C LYS A 143 -7.08 -1.89 -15.93
N ALA A 144 -7.42 -0.63 -16.08
CA ALA A 144 -8.58 -0.02 -15.42
C ALA A 144 -9.83 -0.12 -16.30
N LEU A 145 -10.38 -1.33 -16.46
CA LEU A 145 -11.58 -1.60 -17.25
C LEU A 145 -12.85 -1.03 -16.63
N GLN A 146 -12.81 -0.68 -15.35
CA GLN A 146 -13.94 -0.17 -14.58
C GLN A 146 -14.23 1.32 -14.80
N LEU A 147 -13.37 2.09 -15.49
CA LEU A 147 -13.49 3.56 -15.54
C LEU A 147 -14.85 4.00 -16.06
N GLY A 148 -15.34 3.41 -17.16
CA GLY A 148 -16.63 3.72 -17.73
C GLY A 148 -17.81 3.42 -16.80
N GLU A 149 -17.73 2.37 -16.00
CA GLU A 149 -18.74 2.04 -14.99
C GLU A 149 -18.61 2.86 -13.72
N SER A 150 -17.42 3.41 -13.46
CA SER A 150 -17.10 4.17 -12.25
C SER A 150 -17.41 5.66 -12.37
N GLY A 151 -17.80 6.13 -13.58
CA GLY A 151 -18.21 7.52 -13.78
C GLY A 151 -17.30 8.28 -14.75
N ASP A 152 -16.51 7.61 -15.58
CA ASP A 152 -15.87 8.27 -16.72
C ASP A 152 -16.94 8.85 -17.65
N CYS A 153 -16.68 10.06 -18.14
CA CYS A 153 -17.59 10.79 -19.00
C CYS A 153 -16.83 11.79 -19.86
N GLY A 154 -17.44 12.18 -20.98
CA GLY A 154 -16.80 13.12 -21.90
C GLY A 154 -17.73 13.76 -22.90
N VAL A 155 -17.24 14.81 -23.54
CA VAL A 155 -17.95 15.57 -24.58
C VAL A 155 -17.02 15.75 -25.78
N ALA A 156 -17.56 15.76 -27.00
CA ALA A 156 -16.81 16.10 -28.19
C ALA A 156 -17.66 16.86 -29.21
N THR A 157 -16.98 17.60 -30.09
CA THR A 157 -17.58 18.13 -31.31
C THR A 157 -17.22 17.20 -32.48
N ALA A 158 -18.18 16.41 -32.93
CA ALA A 158 -18.04 15.57 -34.11
C ALA A 158 -18.18 16.43 -35.37
N ARG A 159 -17.18 16.40 -36.24
CA ARG A 159 -17.12 17.19 -37.48
C ARG A 159 -17.37 16.31 -38.70
N ARG A 160 -18.14 16.84 -39.67
CA ARG A 160 -18.49 16.17 -40.90
C ARG A 160 -17.27 16.04 -41.82
N THR A 161 -17.05 14.84 -42.37
CA THR A 161 -16.03 14.59 -43.38
C THR A 161 -16.63 14.81 -44.78
N PRO A 162 -15.79 14.94 -45.87
CA PRO A 162 -16.27 15.05 -47.23
C PRO A 162 -17.17 13.87 -47.65
N GLU A 163 -16.95 12.67 -47.08
CA GLU A 163 -17.73 11.43 -47.33
C GLU A 163 -19.06 11.40 -46.57
N GLY A 164 -19.41 12.46 -45.86
CA GLY A 164 -20.64 12.54 -45.10
C GLY A 164 -20.67 11.80 -43.76
N LYS A 165 -19.54 11.21 -43.34
CA LYS A 165 -19.32 10.61 -42.03
C LYS A 165 -18.89 11.68 -41.02
N TYR A 166 -18.90 11.35 -39.72
CA TYR A 166 -18.43 12.27 -38.68
C TYR A 166 -17.22 11.68 -37.95
N LYS A 167 -16.27 12.56 -37.65
CA LYS A 167 -15.10 12.23 -36.81
C LYS A 167 -15.04 13.11 -35.57
N PHE A 168 -14.64 12.52 -34.44
CA PHE A 168 -14.55 13.23 -33.17
C PHE A 168 -13.37 12.72 -32.33
N THR A 169 -12.99 13.57 -31.36
CA THR A 169 -12.07 13.25 -30.27
C THR A 169 -12.76 13.62 -28.95
N LEU A 170 -13.01 12.65 -28.06
CA LEU A 170 -13.72 12.88 -26.80
C LEU A 170 -12.82 13.64 -25.83
N GLU A 171 -13.31 14.65 -25.15
CA GLU A 171 -12.67 15.31 -24.03
C GLU A 171 -13.27 14.78 -22.73
N HIS A 172 -12.45 14.09 -21.93
CA HIS A 172 -12.88 13.60 -20.63
C HIS A 172 -13.23 14.75 -19.69
N LYS A 173 -14.26 14.57 -18.87
CA LYS A 173 -14.78 15.59 -17.95
C LYS A 173 -14.68 15.20 -16.48
N ALA A 174 -14.47 13.92 -16.16
CA ALA A 174 -14.07 13.48 -14.82
C ALA A 174 -12.58 13.78 -14.56
N ALA A 175 -12.12 13.54 -13.34
CA ALA A 175 -10.70 13.54 -12.98
C ALA A 175 -10.24 12.11 -12.63
N TYR A 176 -8.93 11.88 -12.71
CA TYR A 176 -8.34 10.56 -12.46
C TYR A 176 -7.16 10.66 -11.51
N LEU A 177 -7.00 9.62 -10.68
CA LEU A 177 -5.80 9.38 -9.90
C LEU A 177 -5.19 8.04 -10.31
N THR A 178 -3.91 8.05 -10.64
CA THR A 178 -3.11 6.84 -10.79
C THR A 178 -2.21 6.66 -9.58
N PHE A 179 -2.36 5.55 -8.86
CA PHE A 179 -1.58 5.21 -7.67
C PHE A 179 -0.48 4.22 -8.04
N LEU A 180 0.74 4.51 -7.61
CA LEU A 180 1.90 3.62 -7.67
C LEU A 180 2.54 3.52 -6.27
N PRO A 181 1.89 2.85 -5.30
CA PRO A 181 2.50 2.65 -3.99
C PRO A 181 3.64 1.63 -4.07
N TYR A 182 4.61 1.78 -3.19
CA TYR A 182 5.74 0.86 -3.08
C TYR A 182 6.25 0.80 -1.63
N TYR A 183 7.10 -0.17 -1.34
CA TYR A 183 7.77 -0.28 -0.05
C TYR A 183 9.26 -0.51 -0.26
N SER A 184 10.07 0.49 0.05
CA SER A 184 11.51 0.53 -0.26
C SER A 184 12.35 -0.55 0.44
N LYS A 185 11.83 -1.18 1.53
CA LYS A 185 12.52 -2.25 2.27
C LYS A 185 12.21 -3.66 1.79
N GLU A 186 11.23 -3.88 0.95
CA GLU A 186 10.75 -5.16 0.43
C GLU A 186 9.80 -5.91 1.39
N PHE A 187 8.66 -6.29 0.83
CA PHE A 187 7.73 -7.26 1.43
C PHE A 187 7.87 -8.65 0.79
N SER A 188 7.40 -9.67 1.52
CA SER A 188 7.10 -10.97 0.94
C SER A 188 6.05 -10.82 -0.17
N PRO A 189 6.07 -11.66 -1.22
CA PRO A 189 5.00 -11.72 -2.21
C PRO A 189 3.60 -11.99 -1.62
N ASP A 190 3.52 -12.50 -0.39
CA ASP A 190 2.27 -12.76 0.32
C ASP A 190 1.64 -11.48 0.89
N VAL A 191 2.39 -10.38 0.97
CA VAL A 191 1.83 -9.07 1.35
C VAL A 191 1.17 -8.43 0.14
N LYS A 192 -0.14 -8.17 0.24
CA LYS A 192 -0.96 -7.62 -0.84
C LYS A 192 -1.49 -6.24 -0.49
N LEU A 193 -1.54 -5.37 -1.50
CA LEU A 193 -2.35 -4.15 -1.47
C LEU A 193 -3.76 -4.53 -1.90
N THR A 194 -4.71 -4.47 -0.99
CA THR A 194 -6.09 -4.99 -1.20
C THR A 194 -7.09 -3.90 -1.51
N GLN A 195 -6.83 -2.66 -1.05
CA GLN A 195 -7.75 -1.55 -1.19
C GLN A 195 -6.99 -0.21 -1.15
N ILE A 196 -7.51 0.77 -1.89
CA ILE A 196 -7.11 2.17 -1.77
C ILE A 196 -8.37 2.99 -1.50
N LYS A 197 -8.41 3.69 -0.36
CA LYS A 197 -9.51 4.60 -0.02
C LYS A 197 -9.00 6.03 -0.06
N VAL A 198 -9.79 6.89 -0.68
CA VAL A 198 -9.53 8.33 -0.71
C VAL A 198 -10.65 9.04 0.06
N THR A 199 -10.28 10.01 0.91
CA THR A 199 -11.22 10.86 1.63
C THR A 199 -10.81 12.32 1.46
N ALA A 200 -11.77 13.19 1.14
CA ALA A 200 -11.55 14.61 0.93
C ALA A 200 -12.45 15.47 1.83
N ASP A 201 -12.12 16.76 1.94
CA ASP A 201 -12.95 17.74 2.67
C ASP A 201 -14.31 18.03 1.98
N LYS A 202 -14.39 17.82 0.66
CA LYS A 202 -15.59 17.97 -0.18
C LYS A 202 -15.99 16.67 -0.85
N ALA A 203 -17.17 16.64 -1.44
CA ALA A 203 -17.64 15.51 -2.25
C ALA A 203 -16.69 15.23 -3.44
N ILE A 204 -16.30 13.98 -3.60
CA ILE A 204 -15.48 13.46 -4.71
C ILE A 204 -16.22 12.42 -5.55
N ALA A 205 -17.38 11.96 -5.08
CA ALA A 205 -18.29 11.05 -5.77
C ALA A 205 -19.73 11.58 -5.64
N GLY A 206 -20.61 11.14 -6.53
CA GLY A 206 -22.03 11.54 -6.53
C GLY A 206 -22.63 11.48 -7.91
N THR A 207 -23.91 11.87 -8.01
CA THR A 207 -24.66 12.00 -9.26
C THR A 207 -24.75 13.46 -9.64
N TYR A 208 -24.44 13.79 -10.90
CA TYR A 208 -24.34 15.14 -11.42
C TYR A 208 -25.15 15.28 -12.70
N ALA A 209 -25.75 16.44 -12.94
CA ALA A 209 -26.24 16.79 -14.26
C ALA A 209 -25.04 16.93 -15.23
N PHE A 210 -25.27 16.54 -16.49
CA PHE A 210 -24.26 16.54 -17.54
C PHE A 210 -24.83 17.15 -18.82
N ASP A 211 -24.10 18.10 -19.39
CA ASP A 211 -24.50 18.75 -20.63
C ASP A 211 -23.35 18.85 -21.65
N ASP A 212 -23.53 19.66 -22.70
CA ASP A 212 -22.54 19.86 -23.75
C ASP A 212 -21.22 20.50 -23.26
N ASN A 213 -21.22 21.06 -22.05
CA ASN A 213 -20.03 21.61 -21.39
C ASN A 213 -19.38 20.63 -20.40
N GLY A 214 -20.06 19.52 -20.06
CA GLY A 214 -19.59 18.49 -19.14
C GLY A 214 -20.35 18.45 -17.81
N ILE A 215 -19.64 18.15 -16.73
CA ILE A 215 -20.21 17.94 -15.38
C ILE A 215 -20.64 19.27 -14.76
N LYS A 216 -21.90 19.37 -14.33
CA LYS A 216 -22.39 20.49 -13.52
C LYS A 216 -22.15 20.22 -12.03
N MET A 217 -21.03 20.68 -11.51
CA MET A 217 -20.62 20.41 -10.12
C MET A 217 -21.64 20.91 -9.09
N SER A 218 -22.36 22.01 -9.38
CA SER A 218 -23.39 22.56 -8.50
C SER A 218 -24.68 21.73 -8.39
N SER A 219 -24.88 20.75 -9.29
CA SER A 219 -26.07 19.88 -9.32
C SER A 219 -25.88 18.58 -8.52
N ALA A 220 -24.80 18.46 -7.78
CA ALA A 220 -24.42 17.23 -7.09
C ALA A 220 -25.51 16.70 -6.15
N THR A 221 -25.88 15.43 -6.31
CA THR A 221 -26.79 14.68 -5.42
C THR A 221 -26.15 13.36 -5.04
N ASN A 222 -26.64 12.71 -3.98
CA ASN A 222 -26.10 11.43 -3.49
C ASN A 222 -24.58 11.46 -3.33
N THR A 223 -24.07 12.54 -2.75
CA THR A 223 -22.65 12.84 -2.69
C THR A 223 -21.92 12.03 -1.63
N ALA A 224 -20.67 11.65 -1.92
CA ALA A 224 -19.75 11.06 -0.96
C ALA A 224 -18.41 11.82 -0.95
N LYS A 225 -17.85 11.97 0.25
CA LYS A 225 -16.51 12.55 0.48
C LYS A 225 -15.41 11.51 0.40
N SER A 226 -15.74 10.25 0.23
CA SER A 226 -14.76 9.16 0.08
C SER A 226 -15.10 8.27 -1.10
N ILE A 227 -14.04 7.71 -1.70
CA ILE A 227 -14.11 6.67 -2.72
C ILE A 227 -13.22 5.53 -2.27
N THR A 228 -13.74 4.30 -2.36
CA THR A 228 -13.01 3.06 -2.13
C THR A 228 -12.74 2.35 -3.45
N LEU A 229 -11.49 2.07 -3.75
CA LEU A 229 -11.08 1.24 -4.88
C LEU A 229 -10.60 -0.11 -4.35
N THR A 230 -11.40 -1.14 -4.54
CA THR A 230 -11.05 -2.53 -4.22
C THR A 230 -10.19 -3.10 -5.34
N LEU A 231 -9.08 -3.75 -4.98
CA LEU A 231 -8.14 -4.34 -5.92
C LEU A 231 -8.32 -5.85 -5.95
N LYS A 232 -8.62 -6.42 -7.11
CA LYS A 232 -9.16 -7.76 -7.26
C LYS A 232 -10.41 -7.91 -6.38
N ASP A 233 -10.51 -8.96 -5.61
CA ASP A 233 -11.63 -9.17 -4.67
C ASP A 233 -11.36 -8.59 -3.27
N GLY A 234 -10.23 -7.95 -3.05
CA GLY A 234 -9.80 -7.54 -1.71
C GLY A 234 -9.48 -8.75 -0.81
N GLY A 235 -9.56 -8.58 0.50
CA GLY A 235 -9.28 -9.66 1.46
C GLY A 235 -7.88 -10.23 1.29
N GLN A 236 -7.73 -11.48 0.87
CA GLN A 236 -6.44 -12.12 0.58
C GLN A 236 -5.94 -11.85 -0.84
N ASN A 237 -6.77 -11.29 -1.70
CA ASN A 237 -6.43 -10.92 -3.06
C ASN A 237 -6.01 -9.45 -3.10
N GLY A 238 -5.20 -9.08 -4.07
CA GLY A 238 -4.76 -7.70 -4.20
C GLY A 238 -3.57 -7.59 -5.15
N PHE A 239 -3.04 -6.39 -5.27
CA PHE A 239 -1.87 -6.13 -6.08
C PHE A 239 -0.58 -6.32 -5.26
N GLU A 240 0.52 -6.53 -5.95
CA GLU A 240 1.83 -6.63 -5.32
C GLU A 240 2.33 -5.27 -4.85
N LEU A 241 3.29 -5.28 -3.93
CA LEU A 241 4.00 -4.09 -3.48
C LEU A 241 5.49 -4.19 -3.83
N PRO A 242 5.90 -3.62 -4.98
CA PRO A 242 7.30 -3.61 -5.37
C PRO A 242 8.14 -2.66 -4.49
N THR A 243 9.46 -2.77 -4.58
CA THR A 243 10.41 -1.91 -3.83
C THR A 243 10.57 -0.51 -4.43
N SER A 244 10.05 -0.29 -5.63
CA SER A 244 10.01 0.99 -6.33
C SER A 244 8.77 1.07 -7.21
N PRO A 245 8.33 2.27 -7.66
CA PRO A 245 7.13 2.39 -8.50
C PRO A 245 7.24 1.56 -9.79
N LYS A 246 6.31 0.60 -9.99
CA LYS A 246 6.24 -0.28 -11.18
C LYS A 246 4.79 -0.45 -11.61
N LYS A 247 4.39 0.23 -12.70
CA LYS A 247 2.99 0.27 -13.15
C LYS A 247 2.40 -1.12 -13.46
N GLU A 248 3.21 -2.02 -14.00
CA GLU A 248 2.78 -3.37 -14.37
C GLU A 248 2.45 -4.26 -13.16
N ARG A 249 2.91 -3.87 -11.98
CA ARG A 249 2.73 -4.65 -10.75
C ARG A 249 1.55 -4.15 -9.93
N ASN A 250 1.27 -2.84 -9.93
CA ASN A 250 0.26 -2.30 -9.02
C ASN A 250 -0.36 -0.96 -9.42
N ALA A 251 -0.23 -0.50 -10.66
CA ALA A 251 -0.92 0.72 -11.04
C ALA A 251 -2.43 0.55 -10.85
N ALA A 252 -3.00 1.37 -9.97
CA ALA A 252 -4.42 1.44 -9.69
C ALA A 252 -4.95 2.80 -10.13
N ILE A 253 -6.09 2.82 -10.82
CA ILE A 253 -6.66 4.05 -11.39
C ILE A 253 -8.08 4.25 -10.88
N MET A 254 -8.35 5.44 -10.34
CA MET A 254 -9.62 5.84 -9.73
C MET A 254 -10.22 7.02 -10.49
N VAL A 255 -11.54 7.00 -10.70
CA VAL A 255 -12.31 8.13 -11.22
C VAL A 255 -12.89 8.93 -10.06
N LEU A 256 -12.83 10.26 -10.14
CA LEU A 256 -13.40 11.14 -9.13
C LEU A 256 -13.78 12.50 -9.70
N ALA A 257 -14.52 13.28 -8.93
CA ALA A 257 -14.92 14.63 -9.33
C ALA A 257 -13.70 15.56 -9.42
N PRO A 258 -13.59 16.39 -10.46
CA PRO A 258 -12.57 17.42 -10.55
C PRO A 258 -12.78 18.51 -9.48
N GLY A 259 -11.70 19.14 -9.03
CA GLY A 259 -11.78 20.22 -8.05
C GLY A 259 -10.49 20.43 -7.27
N THR A 260 -10.49 21.42 -6.37
CA THR A 260 -9.40 21.66 -5.41
C THR A 260 -9.88 21.29 -4.01
N TYR A 261 -9.13 20.46 -3.33
CA TYR A 261 -9.44 19.87 -2.03
C TYR A 261 -8.43 20.37 -0.99
N ALA A 262 -8.90 21.00 0.07
CA ALA A 262 -8.03 21.54 1.12
C ALA A 262 -7.34 20.42 1.90
N THR A 263 -8.05 19.31 2.12
CA THR A 263 -7.50 18.09 2.73
C THR A 263 -7.90 16.88 1.90
N PHE A 264 -6.90 16.02 1.63
CA PHE A 264 -7.06 14.84 0.81
C PHE A 264 -6.22 13.70 1.39
N THR A 265 -6.88 12.71 1.98
CA THR A 265 -6.22 11.57 2.62
C THR A 265 -6.36 10.33 1.75
N ILE A 266 -5.25 9.64 1.53
CA ILE A 266 -5.19 8.36 0.82
C ILE A 266 -4.79 7.30 1.82
N GLU A 267 -5.60 6.25 1.93
CA GLU A 267 -5.42 5.10 2.80
C GLU A 267 -5.13 3.87 1.94
N TYR A 268 -4.01 3.21 2.21
CA TYR A 268 -3.58 1.98 1.54
C TYR A 268 -3.76 0.82 2.51
N THR A 269 -4.68 -0.09 2.21
CA THR A 269 -4.92 -1.27 3.03
C THR A 269 -4.08 -2.44 2.55
N LEU A 270 -3.28 -2.98 3.46
CA LEU A 270 -2.40 -4.12 3.25
C LEU A 270 -2.94 -5.35 3.95
N TYR A 271 -2.64 -6.51 3.41
CA TYR A 271 -2.91 -7.80 4.04
C TYR A 271 -1.78 -8.78 3.73
N ASP A 272 -1.30 -9.45 4.76
CA ASP A 272 -0.29 -10.51 4.67
C ASP A 272 -0.97 -11.87 4.82
N ILE A 273 -0.91 -12.67 3.77
CA ILE A 273 -1.58 -14.00 3.70
C ILE A 273 -0.95 -14.98 4.69
N THR A 274 0.36 -14.90 4.88
CA THR A 274 1.12 -15.79 5.78
C THR A 274 0.80 -15.52 7.24
N THR A 275 0.88 -14.26 7.68
CA THR A 275 0.68 -13.89 9.08
C THR A 275 -0.78 -13.63 9.42
N LYS A 276 -1.65 -13.48 8.41
CA LYS A 276 -3.06 -13.06 8.52
C LYS A 276 -3.23 -11.68 9.17
N VAL A 277 -2.21 -10.86 9.07
CA VAL A 277 -2.19 -9.50 9.58
C VAL A 277 -2.56 -8.53 8.47
N GLY A 278 -3.50 -7.65 8.74
CA GLY A 278 -3.87 -6.53 7.88
C GLY A 278 -3.77 -5.20 8.60
N GLY A 279 -3.61 -4.14 7.84
CA GLY A 279 -3.60 -2.78 8.38
C GLY A 279 -3.55 -1.74 7.29
N THR A 280 -3.64 -0.48 7.70
CA THR A 280 -3.76 0.65 6.78
C THR A 280 -2.64 1.66 7.00
N VAL A 281 -2.06 2.11 5.89
CA VAL A 281 -1.11 3.23 5.87
C VAL A 281 -1.79 4.43 5.24
N SER A 282 -1.75 5.58 5.93
CA SER A 282 -2.39 6.82 5.48
C SER A 282 -1.36 7.87 5.06
N LYS A 283 -1.67 8.60 3.99
CA LYS A 283 -0.92 9.77 3.51
C LYS A 283 -1.89 10.92 3.27
N THR A 284 -1.64 12.07 3.88
CA THR A 284 -2.50 13.26 3.74
C THR A 284 -1.81 14.34 2.94
N TYR A 285 -2.53 14.88 1.97
CA TYR A 285 -2.10 15.97 1.08
C TYR A 285 -2.95 17.20 1.36
N LYS A 286 -2.36 18.38 1.24
CA LYS A 286 -3.03 19.67 1.38
C LYS A 286 -3.14 20.35 0.02
N ASN A 287 -4.26 21.06 -0.20
CA ASN A 287 -4.50 21.87 -1.40
C ASN A 287 -4.30 21.09 -2.71
N LEU A 288 -4.84 19.88 -2.78
CA LEU A 288 -4.73 19.01 -3.95
C LEU A 288 -5.70 19.46 -5.04
N THR A 289 -5.19 19.81 -6.22
CA THR A 289 -6.02 20.14 -7.38
C THR A 289 -6.06 18.97 -8.37
N LEU A 290 -7.27 18.55 -8.72
CA LEU A 290 -7.59 17.56 -9.73
C LEU A 290 -8.25 18.26 -10.91
N LYS A 291 -7.57 18.29 -12.05
CA LYS A 291 -8.03 18.98 -13.26
C LYS A 291 -9.11 18.17 -13.98
N VAL A 292 -10.05 18.86 -14.61
CA VAL A 292 -11.01 18.25 -15.53
C VAL A 292 -10.27 17.50 -16.64
N GLY A 293 -10.62 16.25 -16.87
CA GLY A 293 -9.98 15.34 -17.84
C GLY A 293 -8.53 14.96 -17.49
N GLY A 294 -8.01 15.45 -16.36
CA GLY A 294 -6.63 15.24 -15.98
C GLY A 294 -6.40 14.00 -15.14
N ASN A 295 -5.27 13.33 -15.34
CA ASN A 295 -4.77 12.28 -14.47
C ASN A 295 -3.65 12.82 -13.57
N LYS A 296 -3.75 12.59 -12.27
CA LYS A 296 -2.70 12.91 -11.31
C LYS A 296 -2.03 11.62 -10.81
N LEU A 297 -0.73 11.53 -11.01
CA LEU A 297 0.08 10.41 -10.53
C LEU A 297 0.43 10.61 -9.05
N VAL A 298 0.20 9.57 -8.25
CA VAL A 298 0.59 9.49 -6.83
C VAL A 298 1.56 8.32 -6.65
N LYS A 299 2.84 8.64 -6.48
CA LYS A 299 3.87 7.68 -6.05
C LYS A 299 4.00 7.79 -4.54
N ALA A 300 3.93 6.69 -3.82
CA ALA A 300 4.00 6.69 -2.36
C ALA A 300 4.84 5.53 -1.85
N ASP A 301 5.96 5.83 -1.18
CA ASP A 301 6.56 4.86 -0.27
C ASP A 301 5.65 4.72 0.94
N LEU A 302 5.20 3.52 1.22
CA LEU A 302 4.28 3.27 2.32
C LEU A 302 4.94 3.50 3.69
N GLY A 303 6.28 3.34 3.78
CA GLY A 303 7.04 3.70 4.98
C GLY A 303 6.62 2.92 6.22
N VAL A 304 6.21 1.66 6.06
CA VAL A 304 5.93 0.76 7.18
C VAL A 304 7.22 0.59 7.99
N ALA A 305 7.13 0.73 9.31
CA ALA A 305 8.30 0.58 10.17
C ALA A 305 8.90 -0.82 10.03
N TYR A 306 10.21 -0.85 9.77
CA TYR A 306 10.96 -2.10 9.64
C TYR A 306 11.84 -2.34 10.85
N TYR A 307 11.77 -3.55 11.39
CA TYR A 307 12.64 -4.01 12.46
C TYR A 307 13.41 -5.25 12.00
N ASP A 308 14.72 -5.26 12.26
CA ASP A 308 15.54 -6.43 11.97
C ASP A 308 15.14 -7.62 12.87
N SER A 309 15.73 -8.79 12.63
CA SER A 309 15.51 -10.01 13.42
C SER A 309 16.67 -10.30 14.38
N LYS A 310 17.47 -9.28 14.76
CA LYS A 310 18.63 -9.45 15.63
C LYS A 310 18.23 -9.34 17.09
N TYR A 311 18.70 -10.30 17.88
CA TYR A 311 18.58 -10.34 19.32
C TYR A 311 19.99 -10.47 19.90
N TYR A 312 20.18 -10.12 21.14
CA TYR A 312 21.49 -10.13 21.77
C TYR A 312 21.40 -10.71 23.18
N THR A 313 22.33 -11.53 23.58
CA THR A 313 22.64 -11.69 25.01
C THR A 313 23.18 -10.36 25.52
N TRP A 314 23.05 -10.09 26.82
CA TRP A 314 23.35 -8.75 27.32
C TRP A 314 24.77 -8.29 26.97
N ASP A 315 24.85 -7.18 26.24
CA ASP A 315 26.09 -6.51 25.82
C ASP A 315 27.11 -7.44 25.10
N ALA A 316 26.63 -8.44 24.37
CA ALA A 316 27.45 -9.29 23.53
C ALA A 316 28.13 -8.49 22.41
N LYS A 317 29.19 -9.03 21.80
CA LYS A 317 29.85 -8.43 20.64
C LYS A 317 29.11 -8.69 19.34
N GLN A 318 28.38 -9.81 19.24
CA GLN A 318 27.60 -10.23 18.07
C GLN A 318 26.16 -10.54 18.48
N ASP A 319 25.25 -10.56 17.50
CA ASP A 319 23.86 -10.94 17.73
C ASP A 319 23.73 -12.44 18.05
N TYR A 320 22.63 -12.81 18.71
CA TYR A 320 22.36 -14.13 19.27
C TYR A 320 22.44 -15.26 18.24
N TRP A 321 22.09 -14.97 16.97
CA TRP A 321 22.07 -15.94 15.87
C TRP A 321 23.17 -15.68 14.83
N TYR A 322 24.15 -14.83 15.12
CA TYR A 322 25.25 -14.54 14.20
C TYR A 322 25.93 -15.82 13.71
N GLN A 323 26.03 -15.97 12.37
CA GLN A 323 26.50 -17.18 11.67
C GLN A 323 25.64 -18.44 11.90
N HIS A 324 24.46 -18.31 12.53
CA HIS A 324 23.49 -19.36 12.76
C HIS A 324 22.06 -18.91 12.38
N GLU A 325 21.92 -17.91 11.50
CA GLU A 325 20.66 -17.29 11.12
C GLU A 325 19.66 -18.32 10.57
N ASN A 326 20.16 -19.36 9.89
CA ASN A 326 19.32 -20.44 9.35
C ASN A 326 18.69 -21.33 10.44
N ALA A 327 19.25 -21.34 11.64
CA ALA A 327 18.73 -22.11 12.78
C ALA A 327 17.83 -21.27 13.70
N GLN A 328 17.70 -19.96 13.43
CA GLN A 328 16.87 -19.05 14.22
C GLN A 328 15.39 -19.42 14.09
N PRO A 329 14.69 -19.84 15.16
CA PRO A 329 13.26 -20.09 15.11
C PRO A 329 12.49 -18.77 15.10
N PHE A 330 11.34 -18.78 14.41
CA PHE A 330 10.41 -17.64 14.34
C PHE A 330 8.96 -18.04 14.65
N VAL A 331 8.77 -19.28 15.05
CA VAL A 331 7.51 -19.79 15.59
C VAL A 331 7.65 -19.84 17.10
N VAL A 332 6.73 -19.23 17.79
CA VAL A 332 6.71 -19.16 19.27
C VAL A 332 6.74 -20.59 19.84
N ASN A 333 7.55 -20.77 20.87
CA ASN A 333 7.81 -22.05 21.55
C ASN A 333 8.65 -23.06 20.77
N VAL A 334 9.17 -22.72 19.60
CA VAL A 334 10.16 -23.54 18.90
C VAL A 334 11.57 -23.18 19.40
N THR A 335 12.42 -24.20 19.58
CA THR A 335 13.81 -24.05 20.00
C THR A 335 14.73 -24.27 18.78
N GLY A 336 15.61 -23.31 18.53
CA GLY A 336 16.67 -23.42 17.53
C GLY A 336 17.92 -24.08 18.11
N THR A 337 18.77 -24.62 17.24
CA THR A 337 20.06 -25.18 17.59
C THR A 337 21.20 -24.19 17.35
N GLY A 338 22.31 -24.33 18.04
CA GLY A 338 23.48 -23.47 17.85
C GLY A 338 23.35 -22.07 18.46
N TYR A 339 22.46 -21.87 19.43
CA TYR A 339 22.44 -20.67 20.25
C TYR A 339 23.67 -20.59 21.17
N PRO A 340 24.08 -19.39 21.65
CA PRO A 340 25.27 -19.24 22.45
C PRO A 340 25.17 -19.97 23.82
N THR A 341 26.18 -20.76 24.18
CA THR A 341 26.24 -21.52 25.43
C THR A 341 27.57 -21.36 26.16
N GLU A 342 28.63 -20.92 25.45
CA GLU A 342 30.00 -20.88 25.95
C GLU A 342 30.51 -19.45 26.04
N SER A 343 31.34 -19.18 27.06
CA SER A 343 31.85 -17.84 27.37
C SER A 343 32.89 -17.29 26.39
N ASP A 344 33.48 -18.12 25.55
CA ASP A 344 34.41 -17.73 24.48
C ASP A 344 33.70 -17.37 23.17
N ASP A 345 32.39 -17.62 23.06
CA ASP A 345 31.57 -17.21 21.93
C ASP A 345 31.33 -15.67 21.97
N ASN A 346 31.62 -15.01 20.86
CA ASN A 346 31.36 -13.56 20.73
C ASN A 346 29.88 -13.16 20.86
N ARG A 347 28.96 -14.12 20.80
CA ARG A 347 27.52 -13.97 21.03
C ARG A 347 27.15 -14.13 22.50
N TRP A 348 28.11 -14.54 23.38
CA TRP A 348 27.90 -14.65 24.82
C TRP A 348 27.87 -13.28 25.48
N TYR A 349 27.17 -13.17 26.60
CA TYR A 349 27.01 -11.91 27.31
C TYR A 349 28.32 -11.37 27.91
N ASN A 350 28.39 -10.06 28.07
CA ASN A 350 29.47 -9.40 28.77
C ASN A 350 29.39 -9.70 30.28
N PRO A 351 30.44 -10.29 30.91
CA PRO A 351 30.45 -10.63 32.34
C PRO A 351 30.74 -9.44 33.27
N VAL A 352 30.83 -8.21 32.74
CA VAL A 352 31.16 -7.03 33.54
C VAL A 352 30.22 -6.89 34.75
N ALA A 353 30.81 -6.61 35.93
CA ALA A 353 30.07 -6.51 37.17
C ALA A 353 29.54 -5.09 37.42
N PHE A 354 28.43 -4.98 38.14
CA PHE A 354 27.92 -3.71 38.64
C PHE A 354 28.98 -3.02 39.55
N PRO A 355 29.20 -1.71 39.47
CA PRO A 355 28.42 -0.68 38.74
C PRO A 355 28.99 -0.34 37.34
N ALA A 356 29.90 -1.12 36.80
CA ALA A 356 30.38 -0.88 35.46
C ALA A 356 29.23 -1.04 34.43
N LYS A 357 29.23 -0.19 33.38
CA LYS A 357 28.21 -0.19 32.33
C LYS A 357 28.60 -1.05 31.13
N ALA A 358 27.63 -1.33 30.26
CA ALA A 358 27.83 -1.98 28.96
C ALA A 358 28.87 -1.23 28.10
N THR A 359 29.68 -1.99 27.36
CA THR A 359 30.77 -1.47 26.52
C THR A 359 30.67 -1.87 25.05
N ASN A 360 29.85 -2.87 24.73
CA ASN A 360 29.68 -3.41 23.39
C ASN A 360 28.33 -2.97 22.77
N THR A 361 27.44 -3.92 22.52
CA THR A 361 26.20 -3.67 21.78
C THR A 361 25.14 -2.94 22.60
N ALA A 362 25.06 -3.16 23.91
CA ALA A 362 24.10 -2.51 24.78
C ALA A 362 24.53 -1.10 25.28
N LYS A 363 25.72 -0.63 24.93
CA LYS A 363 26.28 0.64 25.45
C LYS A 363 25.43 1.88 25.18
N ASN A 364 24.66 1.88 24.10
CA ASN A 364 23.80 2.99 23.68
C ASN A 364 22.33 2.79 24.07
N CYS A 365 21.99 1.68 24.71
CA CYS A 365 20.65 1.50 25.26
C CYS A 365 20.43 2.46 26.45
N PRO A 366 19.18 2.86 26.72
CA PRO A 366 18.84 3.57 27.95
C PRO A 366 19.40 2.86 29.19
N ASN A 367 19.86 3.62 30.18
CA ASN A 367 20.31 3.05 31.44
C ASN A 367 19.12 2.70 32.36
N ALA A 368 19.40 2.12 33.54
CA ALA A 368 18.33 1.72 34.48
C ALA A 368 17.49 2.90 34.98
N ASN A 369 18.08 4.10 35.16
CA ASN A 369 17.34 5.30 35.54
C ASN A 369 16.33 5.69 34.45
N GLU A 370 16.80 5.79 33.20
CA GLU A 370 15.98 6.15 32.05
C GLU A 370 14.85 5.14 31.83
N ALA A 371 15.16 3.83 31.89
CA ALA A 371 14.17 2.78 31.72
C ALA A 371 13.09 2.83 32.85
N PHE A 372 13.47 3.23 34.05
CA PHE A 372 12.52 3.45 35.14
C PHE A 372 11.56 4.63 34.84
N TRP A 373 12.11 5.77 34.33
CA TRP A 373 11.28 6.89 33.89
C TRP A 373 10.26 6.46 32.84
N TYR A 374 10.69 5.70 31.83
CA TYR A 374 9.78 5.19 30.81
C TYR A 374 8.71 4.27 31.38
N ALA A 375 9.07 3.35 32.27
CA ALA A 375 8.09 2.44 32.88
C ALA A 375 7.08 3.17 33.77
N LYS A 376 7.52 4.17 34.55
CA LYS A 376 6.69 4.87 35.54
C LYS A 376 5.90 6.03 34.94
N GLU A 377 6.57 6.90 34.17
CA GLU A 377 6.03 8.19 33.72
C GLU A 377 5.82 8.25 32.20
N GLY A 378 6.17 7.18 31.47
CA GLY A 378 6.11 7.12 30.01
C GLY A 378 4.69 7.02 29.43
N GLN A 379 3.64 6.99 30.27
CA GLN A 379 2.24 6.82 29.85
C GLN A 379 2.08 5.73 28.78
N PRO A 380 2.21 4.46 29.15
CA PRO A 380 2.28 3.36 28.21
C PRO A 380 0.95 3.14 27.47
N HIS A 381 1.02 3.00 26.16
CA HIS A 381 -0.11 2.66 25.30
C HIS A 381 0.20 1.37 24.53
N TRP A 382 -0.65 0.36 24.66
CA TRP A 382 -0.60 -0.83 23.81
C TRP A 382 -1.35 -0.60 22.51
N ASP A 383 -0.70 -0.88 21.41
CA ASP A 383 -1.28 -0.74 20.06
C ASP A 383 -1.18 -2.07 19.31
N ASP A 384 -2.34 -2.65 18.99
CA ASP A 384 -2.49 -3.88 18.19
C ASP A 384 -2.99 -3.63 16.76
N LYS A 385 -2.92 -2.37 16.28
CA LYS A 385 -3.39 -1.95 14.96
C LYS A 385 -2.30 -1.38 14.07
N THR A 386 -1.32 -0.70 14.64
CA THR A 386 -0.18 -0.20 13.87
C THR A 386 0.62 -1.38 13.34
N ILE A 387 0.66 -1.51 12.00
CA ILE A 387 1.45 -2.54 11.34
C ILE A 387 2.92 -2.17 11.32
N TRP A 388 3.75 -3.16 11.51
CA TRP A 388 5.20 -3.09 11.34
C TRP A 388 5.71 -4.32 10.60
N CYS A 389 6.91 -4.25 10.07
CA CYS A 389 7.51 -5.29 9.24
C CYS A 389 8.77 -5.85 9.88
N THR A 390 8.90 -7.15 9.89
CA THR A 390 10.16 -7.87 10.09
C THR A 390 10.19 -9.07 9.16
N ARG A 391 11.37 -9.46 8.66
CA ARG A 391 11.53 -10.62 7.77
C ARG A 391 10.58 -10.60 6.57
N LYS A 392 10.30 -9.41 6.04
CA LYS A 392 9.40 -9.15 4.90
C LYS A 392 7.91 -9.39 5.14
N HIS A 393 7.49 -9.71 6.35
CA HIS A 393 6.10 -9.95 6.73
C HIS A 393 5.55 -8.87 7.66
N LEU A 394 4.22 -8.69 7.64
CA LEU A 394 3.51 -7.75 8.49
C LEU A 394 3.17 -8.36 9.84
N TYR A 395 3.27 -7.54 10.88
CA TYR A 395 2.90 -7.87 12.24
C TYR A 395 2.25 -6.67 12.92
N VAL A 396 1.63 -6.91 14.05
CA VAL A 396 1.04 -5.89 14.94
C VAL A 396 1.45 -6.18 16.39
N GLY A 397 1.11 -5.27 17.28
CA GLY A 397 1.41 -5.38 18.70
C GLY A 397 2.70 -4.67 19.08
N GLY A 398 2.61 -3.83 20.09
CA GLY A 398 3.74 -3.08 20.62
C GLY A 398 3.29 -1.98 21.56
N LEU A 399 4.26 -1.34 22.15
CA LEU A 399 4.08 -0.35 23.19
C LEU A 399 4.56 1.02 22.72
N TRP A 400 3.72 2.03 22.88
CA TRP A 400 4.11 3.44 22.77
C TRP A 400 4.48 3.95 24.17
N LEU A 401 5.60 4.66 24.26
CA LEU A 401 6.05 5.36 25.45
C LEU A 401 6.37 6.80 25.09
N LYS A 402 6.09 7.73 25.99
CA LYS A 402 6.47 9.14 25.81
C LYS A 402 7.99 9.27 25.60
N LYS A 403 8.36 10.13 24.66
CA LYS A 403 9.74 10.54 24.48
C LYS A 403 10.26 11.27 25.74
N LYS A 404 11.57 11.20 25.98
CA LYS A 404 12.22 11.80 27.17
C LYS A 404 11.89 13.28 27.38
N GLU A 405 11.85 14.06 26.28
CA GLU A 405 11.52 15.49 26.31
C GLU A 405 10.04 15.80 26.64
N LYS A 406 9.22 14.78 26.68
CA LYS A 406 7.79 14.86 27.05
C LYS A 406 7.49 14.30 28.43
N ILE A 407 8.51 13.85 29.14
CA ILE A 407 8.43 13.40 30.53
C ILE A 407 9.03 14.46 31.43
N SER A 408 8.20 15.04 32.32
CA SER A 408 8.67 16.08 33.26
C SER A 408 9.75 15.54 34.18
N ASN A 409 10.82 16.31 34.37
CA ASN A 409 11.95 15.98 35.25
C ASN A 409 12.74 14.72 34.83
N PHE A 410 12.59 14.27 33.59
CA PHE A 410 13.36 13.12 33.08
C PHE A 410 14.85 13.30 33.31
N SER A 411 15.50 12.26 33.85
CA SER A 411 16.94 12.29 34.16
C SER A 411 17.58 10.95 33.83
N SER A 412 18.76 11.00 33.19
CA SER A 412 19.60 9.81 32.99
C SER A 412 20.47 9.50 34.21
N SER A 413 20.61 10.43 35.15
CA SER A 413 21.47 10.28 36.34
C SER A 413 20.70 9.86 37.59
N LYS A 414 19.38 10.01 37.62
CA LYS A 414 18.51 9.60 38.74
C LYS A 414 17.19 9.07 38.23
N ASP A 415 16.69 8.06 38.91
CA ASP A 415 15.36 7.51 38.67
C ASP A 415 14.26 8.46 39.19
N PRO A 416 12.95 8.18 38.95
CA PRO A 416 11.84 8.99 39.47
C PRO A 416 11.73 9.09 41.01
N ASN A 417 12.47 8.28 41.74
CA ASN A 417 12.54 8.32 43.22
C ASN A 417 13.79 9.05 43.71
N GLY A 418 14.60 9.65 42.79
CA GLY A 418 15.80 10.41 43.14
C GLY A 418 17.05 9.56 43.38
N VAL A 419 17.02 8.25 43.08
CA VAL A 419 18.12 7.30 43.30
C VAL A 419 18.87 7.08 41.98
N ASP A 420 20.20 7.02 42.02
CA ASP A 420 21.01 6.62 40.86
C ASP A 420 21.14 5.09 40.82
N ARG A 421 20.30 4.42 40.02
CA ARG A 421 20.27 2.96 39.84
C ARG A 421 21.49 2.41 39.09
N THR A 422 22.30 3.27 38.52
CA THR A 422 23.56 2.85 37.87
C THR A 422 24.71 2.71 38.85
N GLN A 423 24.59 3.29 40.07
CA GLN A 423 25.67 3.35 41.07
C GLN A 423 25.22 2.75 42.42
N VAL A 424 23.96 2.92 42.80
CA VAL A 424 23.48 2.50 44.12
C VAL A 424 22.97 1.07 44.07
N LYS A 425 23.59 0.19 44.83
CA LYS A 425 23.09 -1.20 45.03
C LYS A 425 21.84 -1.16 45.92
N PRO A 426 20.71 -1.68 45.44
CA PRO A 426 19.51 -1.75 46.24
C PRO A 426 19.69 -2.65 47.48
N THR A 427 18.92 -2.37 48.53
CA THR A 427 18.98 -3.14 49.77
C THR A 427 18.21 -4.46 49.73
N SER A 428 17.34 -4.60 48.72
CA SER A 428 16.52 -5.80 48.49
C SER A 428 16.56 -6.23 47.02
N PRO A 429 16.51 -7.54 46.72
CA PRO A 429 16.39 -8.04 45.36
C PRO A 429 15.07 -7.60 44.65
N THR A 430 14.08 -7.21 45.40
CA THR A 430 12.78 -6.73 44.90
C THR A 430 12.76 -5.21 44.69
N ASP A 431 13.79 -4.48 45.10
CA ASP A 431 14.04 -3.09 44.77
C ASP A 431 15.23 -3.03 43.79
N PRO A 432 15.08 -2.68 42.60
CA PRO A 432 14.18 -1.73 41.92
C PRO A 432 13.24 -2.41 40.91
N TYR A 433 12.45 -3.33 41.37
CA TYR A 433 11.45 -3.93 40.50
C TYR A 433 10.22 -3.02 40.46
N TYR A 434 9.94 -2.45 39.29
CA TYR A 434 8.77 -1.58 39.15
C TYR A 434 7.88 -2.08 38.00
N THR A 435 6.62 -2.28 38.30
CA THR A 435 5.61 -2.66 37.33
C THR A 435 4.50 -1.61 37.26
N ASN A 436 4.26 -1.11 36.06
CA ASN A 436 3.12 -0.27 35.76
C ASN A 436 2.07 -1.10 35.01
N ASN A 437 0.94 -1.34 35.67
CA ASN A 437 -0.19 -2.08 35.11
C ASN A 437 -1.23 -1.17 34.42
N ASN A 438 -1.00 0.14 34.40
CA ASN A 438 -1.91 1.11 33.79
C ASN A 438 -1.59 1.32 32.30
N VAL A 439 -1.64 0.25 31.50
CA VAL A 439 -1.41 0.32 30.07
C VAL A 439 -2.71 0.68 29.34
N ILE A 440 -2.72 1.80 28.63
CA ILE A 440 -3.86 2.26 27.83
C ILE A 440 -3.94 1.41 26.56
N LYS A 441 -5.07 0.73 26.32
CA LYS A 441 -5.26 -0.17 25.16
C LYS A 441 -5.76 0.59 23.93
N ALA A 442 -4.98 1.57 23.49
CA ALA A 442 -5.23 2.37 22.29
C ALA A 442 -3.93 3.06 21.85
N ARG A 443 -3.79 3.29 20.56
CA ARG A 443 -2.73 4.16 20.03
C ARG A 443 -2.86 5.57 20.59
N PRO A 444 -1.78 6.25 21.00
CA PRO A 444 -1.85 7.63 21.45
C PRO A 444 -2.33 8.56 20.31
N THR A 445 -3.07 9.62 20.68
CA THR A 445 -3.56 10.60 19.70
C THR A 445 -2.45 11.48 19.15
N ASN A 446 -1.47 11.85 19.98
CA ASN A 446 -0.31 12.68 19.64
C ASN A 446 0.92 11.79 19.46
N VAL A 447 0.94 10.96 18.43
CA VAL A 447 2.01 9.97 18.19
C VAL A 447 3.40 10.58 18.08
N GLU A 448 3.50 11.85 17.71
CA GLU A 448 4.76 12.61 17.64
C GLU A 448 5.43 12.80 18.99
N ASP A 449 4.66 12.72 20.08
CA ASP A 449 5.17 12.81 21.46
C ASP A 449 5.65 11.45 22.01
N TYR A 450 5.50 10.39 21.23
CA TYR A 450 5.79 9.01 21.64
C TYR A 450 6.79 8.35 20.69
N PHE A 451 7.46 7.32 21.17
CA PHE A 451 8.19 6.35 20.35
C PHE A 451 7.57 4.95 20.53
N PHE A 452 7.77 4.10 19.55
CA PHE A 452 7.14 2.78 19.50
C PHE A 452 8.16 1.66 19.67
N LEU A 453 7.88 0.71 20.55
CA LEU A 453 8.63 -0.53 20.73
C LEU A 453 7.75 -1.71 20.29
N PRO A 454 8.08 -2.42 19.21
CA PRO A 454 7.31 -3.58 18.75
C PRO A 454 7.46 -4.76 19.72
N ALA A 455 6.40 -5.55 19.85
CA ALA A 455 6.40 -6.77 20.66
C ALA A 455 7.15 -7.90 19.94
N LEU A 456 8.46 -7.80 19.91
CA LEU A 456 9.34 -8.73 19.17
C LEU A 456 9.68 -10.01 19.95
N GLY A 457 9.21 -10.15 21.23
CA GLY A 457 9.55 -11.30 22.05
C GLY A 457 11.04 -11.38 22.41
N SER A 458 11.47 -12.57 22.78
CA SER A 458 12.84 -12.87 23.20
C SER A 458 13.23 -14.34 22.95
N TYR A 459 14.48 -14.67 23.20
CA TYR A 459 14.98 -16.05 23.22
C TYR A 459 15.45 -16.43 24.62
N ALA A 460 15.03 -17.60 25.10
CA ALA A 460 15.58 -18.24 26.29
C ALA A 460 16.09 -19.64 25.94
N SER A 461 17.39 -19.90 26.08
CA SER A 461 18.03 -21.17 25.72
C SER A 461 17.64 -21.63 24.28
N GLY A 462 17.73 -20.73 23.32
CA GLY A 462 17.38 -20.95 21.92
C GLY A 462 15.89 -21.02 21.60
N ARG A 463 14.99 -21.03 22.61
CA ARG A 463 13.54 -21.05 22.43
C ARG A 463 12.98 -19.66 22.22
N PHE A 464 12.18 -19.48 21.16
CA PHE A 464 11.54 -18.21 20.86
C PHE A 464 10.25 -18.02 21.66
N LEU A 465 10.10 -16.88 22.31
CA LEU A 465 9.02 -16.61 23.26
C LEU A 465 8.36 -15.26 23.00
N GLY A 466 7.05 -15.17 23.19
CA GLY A 466 6.29 -13.95 23.36
C GLY A 466 6.19 -13.02 22.16
N PHE A 467 6.49 -13.47 20.96
CA PHE A 467 6.37 -12.67 19.74
C PHE A 467 4.93 -12.18 19.52
N GLN A 468 4.76 -10.90 19.22
CA GLN A 468 3.50 -10.16 19.10
C GLN A 468 2.72 -9.98 20.43
N ASP A 469 3.20 -10.52 21.55
CA ASP A 469 2.53 -10.45 22.85
C ASP A 469 3.32 -9.65 23.89
N HIS A 470 4.65 -9.77 23.87
CA HIS A 470 5.51 -8.94 24.70
C HIS A 470 6.86 -8.62 24.05
N GLY A 471 7.58 -7.68 24.64
CA GLY A 471 8.92 -7.30 24.25
C GLY A 471 9.85 -7.24 25.44
N ASP A 472 11.09 -7.77 25.24
CA ASP A 472 12.20 -7.70 26.18
C ASP A 472 13.33 -6.87 25.57
N TYR A 473 13.71 -5.79 26.28
CA TYR A 473 14.66 -4.80 25.81
C TYR A 473 15.76 -4.55 26.83
N TRP A 474 17.02 -4.67 26.41
CA TRP A 474 18.17 -4.48 27.29
C TRP A 474 18.34 -3.03 27.72
N THR A 475 18.84 -2.82 28.93
CA THR A 475 19.45 -1.53 29.34
C THR A 475 20.98 -1.64 29.26
N SER A 476 21.66 -0.48 29.32
CA SER A 476 23.13 -0.43 29.41
C SER A 476 23.66 -0.72 30.82
N THR A 477 22.78 -0.97 31.80
CA THR A 477 23.13 -1.18 33.21
C THR A 477 23.04 -2.64 33.61
N PRO A 478 24.15 -3.26 34.10
CA PRO A 478 24.10 -4.59 34.68
C PRO A 478 23.35 -4.58 36.00
N SER A 479 22.72 -5.69 36.38
CA SER A 479 22.09 -5.81 37.69
C SER A 479 23.12 -6.02 38.79
N PRO A 480 22.97 -5.39 39.97
CA PRO A 480 23.78 -5.67 41.14
C PRO A 480 23.44 -7.00 41.85
N PHE A 481 22.35 -7.63 41.42
CA PHE A 481 21.92 -8.92 41.96
C PHE A 481 22.33 -10.06 41.10
N ALA A 482 22.79 -11.11 41.74
CA ALA A 482 22.98 -12.40 41.13
C ALA A 482 21.81 -13.30 41.47
N VAL A 483 21.30 -14.06 40.50
CA VAL A 483 20.57 -15.27 40.82
C VAL A 483 21.63 -16.23 41.33
N SER A 484 21.66 -16.48 42.68
CA SER A 484 22.62 -17.35 43.35
C SER A 484 22.80 -18.67 42.56
N PRO A 485 24.03 -19.19 42.39
CA PRO A 485 25.31 -18.82 43.00
C PRO A 485 26.27 -18.00 42.11
N TYR A 486 25.84 -17.43 40.97
CA TYR A 486 26.71 -16.96 39.91
C TYR A 486 26.64 -15.42 39.72
N GLY A 487 27.39 -14.70 40.45
CA GLY A 487 27.40 -13.24 40.71
C GLY A 487 27.35 -12.22 39.56
N THR A 488 27.15 -12.58 38.29
CA THR A 488 27.12 -11.63 37.15
C THR A 488 26.14 -12.05 36.05
N THR A 489 25.08 -12.76 36.41
CA THR A 489 24.24 -13.46 35.44
C THR A 489 22.99 -12.70 35.00
N THR A 490 22.69 -11.56 35.66
CA THR A 490 21.48 -10.76 35.38
C THR A 490 21.78 -9.32 35.01
N SER A 491 20.84 -8.68 34.32
CA SER A 491 20.92 -7.27 33.93
C SER A 491 19.56 -6.60 34.09
N TYR A 492 19.56 -5.27 34.11
CA TYR A 492 18.31 -4.50 33.98
C TYR A 492 17.79 -4.57 32.54
N GLY A 493 16.49 -4.62 32.41
CA GLY A 493 15.80 -4.52 31.13
C GLY A 493 14.38 -3.98 31.28
N LEU A 494 13.87 -3.47 30.19
CA LEU A 494 12.47 -3.09 30.04
C LEU A 494 11.70 -4.24 29.42
N THR A 495 10.73 -4.78 30.15
CA THR A 495 9.82 -5.81 29.66
C THR A 495 8.41 -5.27 29.61
N PHE A 496 7.66 -5.59 28.58
CA PHE A 496 6.26 -5.16 28.49
C PHE A 496 5.38 -6.20 27.78
N SER A 497 4.11 -6.11 28.09
CA SER A 497 3.04 -6.83 27.42
C SER A 497 1.83 -5.91 27.23
N ARG A 498 0.73 -6.48 26.73
CA ARG A 498 -0.55 -5.79 26.63
C ARG A 498 -1.05 -5.22 27.97
N SER A 499 -0.63 -5.74 29.11
CA SER A 499 -1.18 -5.42 30.44
C SER A 499 -0.22 -4.72 31.39
N TYR A 500 1.06 -4.70 31.08
CA TYR A 500 2.06 -4.06 31.93
C TYR A 500 3.27 -3.56 31.15
N VAL A 501 3.99 -2.62 31.76
CA VAL A 501 5.39 -2.30 31.43
C VAL A 501 6.20 -2.34 32.73
N GLN A 502 7.40 -2.90 32.66
CA GLN A 502 8.17 -3.23 33.84
C GLN A 502 9.65 -2.93 33.64
N LEU A 503 10.29 -2.34 34.65
CA LEU A 503 11.72 -2.39 34.82
C LEU A 503 12.05 -3.64 35.67
N GLY A 504 12.77 -4.59 35.11
CA GLY A 504 13.25 -5.78 35.79
C GLY A 504 14.76 -5.74 36.02
N SER A 505 15.24 -6.19 37.16
CA SER A 505 16.65 -6.33 37.49
C SER A 505 17.18 -7.75 37.35
N GLY A 506 16.28 -8.71 37.09
CA GLY A 506 16.58 -10.14 37.10
C GLY A 506 16.56 -10.81 35.71
N ILE A 507 16.68 -10.04 34.61
CA ILE A 507 16.71 -10.66 33.29
C ILE A 507 18.05 -11.36 33.10
N GLU A 508 18.01 -12.66 32.84
CA GLU A 508 19.22 -13.46 32.62
C GLU A 508 19.98 -12.96 31.37
N ARG A 509 21.26 -12.58 31.55
CA ARG A 509 22.09 -12.03 30.48
C ARG A 509 22.29 -12.97 29.29
N LYS A 510 22.17 -14.28 29.50
CA LYS A 510 22.26 -15.30 28.44
C LYS A 510 21.03 -15.35 27.52
N ASN A 511 19.93 -14.71 27.89
CA ASN A 511 18.74 -14.64 27.06
C ASN A 511 18.95 -13.66 25.90
N GLY A 512 18.32 -13.94 24.78
CA GLY A 512 18.35 -13.07 23.61
C GLY A 512 17.23 -12.04 23.67
N ALA A 513 17.55 -10.77 23.96
CA ALA A 513 16.59 -9.68 23.97
C ALA A 513 16.98 -8.57 22.96
N ARG A 514 16.14 -7.57 22.83
CA ARG A 514 16.33 -6.50 21.84
C ARG A 514 17.20 -5.37 22.40
N LEU A 515 17.96 -4.76 21.50
CA LEU A 515 18.53 -3.43 21.74
C LEU A 515 17.52 -2.36 21.31
N TRP A 516 17.58 -1.20 21.92
CA TRP A 516 16.67 -0.09 21.60
C TRP A 516 17.30 1.26 21.81
N THR A 517 16.80 2.22 21.06
CA THR A 517 17.03 3.63 21.25
C THR A 517 15.68 4.34 21.34
N THR A 518 15.65 5.53 21.86
CA THR A 518 14.42 6.29 22.11
C THR A 518 14.22 7.43 21.10
N GLU A 519 15.01 7.43 20.03
CA GLU A 519 14.98 8.42 18.96
C GLU A 519 14.42 7.86 17.66
#